data_afd07edecc352b22a7feee372b4d10e2
#
_entry.id   afd07edecc352b22a7feee372b4d10e2
#
_cell.length_a   1.000
_cell.length_b   1.000
_cell.length_c   1.000
_cell.angle_alpha   90.00
_cell.angle_beta   90.00
_cell.angle_gamma   90.00
#
_symmetry.space_group_name_H-M   'P 1'
#
loop_
_entity.id
_entity.type
_entity.pdbx_description
1 polymer ?
#
loop_
_entity_poly.entity_id
_entity_poly.type
_entity_poly.pdbx_seq_one_letter_code
_entity_poly.pdbx_strand_id
1 'polypeptide(L)'
;MGAWGFAVMSDDTARDVLDVVSCGLKSGMSLAASLDHAKAKCAEMAADPDEAPVLRMAIAYAQWQWGTVDAGLLDQIRDDIRKGRGLDRWPVGQDRLRRIDALHRFVRKIEVPREKPAAVPKLVRRPAPFLTGDCLSVFRDDGKFGAALILATNNANVE
;
A
#
# COMPACT_ATOMS: atom_id res chain seq x y z
N MET A 1 -5.67 -11.88 3.34
CA MET A 1 -5.45 -10.86 2.29
C MET A 1 -4.87 -11.53 1.07
N GLY A 2 -5.10 -11.05 -0.13
CA GLY A 2 -4.80 -11.73 -1.39
C GLY A 2 -3.80 -10.98 -2.25
N ALA A 3 -3.10 -11.72 -3.12
CA ALA A 3 -2.31 -11.13 -4.19
C ALA A 3 -3.06 -11.31 -5.52
N TRP A 4 -3.32 -10.23 -6.22
CA TRP A 4 -4.06 -10.22 -7.50
C TRP A 4 -3.15 -10.47 -8.71
N GLY A 5 -1.86 -10.73 -8.46
CA GLY A 5 -0.86 -10.98 -9.49
C GLY A 5 0.52 -11.21 -8.91
N PHE A 6 1.51 -11.50 -9.77
CA PHE A 6 2.88 -11.85 -9.35
C PHE A 6 3.73 -10.63 -8.93
N ALA A 7 3.33 -9.40 -9.29
CA ALA A 7 4.07 -8.21 -8.92
C ALA A 7 3.93 -7.89 -7.41
N VAL A 8 4.96 -7.27 -6.81
CA VAL A 8 4.92 -6.86 -5.39
C VAL A 8 3.74 -5.93 -5.13
N MET A 9 3.53 -4.95 -6.02
CA MET A 9 2.45 -3.95 -5.88
C MET A 9 1.06 -4.47 -6.26
N SER A 10 0.91 -5.75 -6.57
CA SER A 10 -0.38 -6.43 -6.72
C SER A 10 -0.82 -7.13 -5.44
N ASP A 11 -0.05 -7.00 -4.36
CA ASP A 11 -0.36 -7.54 -3.04
C ASP A 11 -1.10 -6.47 -2.24
N ASP A 12 -2.19 -6.85 -1.57
CA ASP A 12 -3.00 -5.94 -0.75
C ASP A 12 -2.16 -5.31 0.36
N THR A 13 -1.33 -6.10 1.05
CA THR A 13 -0.40 -5.62 2.07
C THR A 13 0.50 -4.49 1.54
N ALA A 14 1.04 -4.65 0.33
CA ALA A 14 1.88 -3.62 -0.27
C ALA A 14 1.11 -2.35 -0.58
N ARG A 15 -0.14 -2.46 -1.02
CA ARG A 15 -1.02 -1.32 -1.30
C ARG A 15 -1.39 -0.57 -0.03
N ASP A 16 -1.79 -1.29 1.02
CA ASP A 16 -2.16 -0.69 2.31
C ASP A 16 -1.01 0.14 2.89
N VAL A 17 0.22 -0.38 2.82
CA VAL A 17 1.42 0.36 3.25
C VAL A 17 1.62 1.63 2.43
N LEU A 18 1.52 1.55 1.10
CA LEU A 18 1.70 2.71 0.23
C LEU A 18 0.61 3.76 0.44
N ASP A 19 -0.62 3.34 0.68
CA ASP A 19 -1.74 4.24 0.96
C ASP A 19 -1.52 4.99 2.28
N VAL A 20 -1.06 4.30 3.33
CA VAL A 20 -0.70 4.94 4.61
C VAL A 20 0.41 5.98 4.42
N VAL A 21 1.49 5.62 3.69
CA VAL A 21 2.60 6.58 3.42
C VAL A 21 2.11 7.76 2.58
N SER A 22 1.33 7.49 1.53
CA SER A 22 0.77 8.52 0.65
C SER A 22 -0.16 9.46 1.42
N CYS A 23 -1.01 8.95 2.30
CA CYS A 23 -1.87 9.74 3.19
C CYS A 23 -1.06 10.64 4.12
N GLY A 24 0.00 10.11 4.73
CA GLY A 24 0.91 10.89 5.57
C GLY A 24 1.54 12.06 4.79
N LEU A 25 2.06 11.78 3.59
CA LEU A 25 2.64 12.81 2.72
C LEU A 25 1.60 13.85 2.29
N LYS A 26 0.38 13.43 1.91
CA LYS A 26 -0.74 14.34 1.58
C LYS A 26 -1.09 15.25 2.75
N SER A 27 -0.98 14.75 3.97
CA SER A 27 -1.26 15.49 5.20
C SER A 27 -0.11 16.42 5.63
N GLY A 28 0.99 16.45 4.86
CA GLY A 28 2.14 17.31 5.12
C GLY A 28 3.20 16.68 6.04
N MET A 29 3.11 15.41 6.35
CA MET A 29 4.16 14.69 7.08
C MET A 29 5.42 14.56 6.20
N SER A 30 6.59 14.53 6.83
CA SER A 30 7.81 14.14 6.14
C SER A 30 7.77 12.67 5.70
N LEU A 31 8.58 12.29 4.72
CA LEU A 31 8.68 10.88 4.29
C LEU A 31 9.07 9.97 5.48
N ALA A 32 10.04 10.38 6.30
CA ALA A 32 10.45 9.62 7.47
C ALA A 32 9.29 9.39 8.44
N ALA A 33 8.56 10.45 8.81
CA ALA A 33 7.40 10.35 9.70
C ALA A 33 6.27 9.50 9.10
N SER A 34 6.04 9.59 7.78
CA SER A 34 5.04 8.78 7.08
C SER A 34 5.42 7.29 7.06
N LEU A 35 6.70 6.98 6.88
CA LEU A 35 7.21 5.61 6.93
C LEU A 35 7.13 5.01 8.34
N ASP A 36 7.47 5.80 9.38
CA ASP A 36 7.37 5.34 10.76
C ASP A 36 5.91 5.13 11.17
N HIS A 37 5.01 6.01 10.72
CA HIS A 37 3.58 5.82 10.89
C HIS A 37 3.07 4.54 10.20
N ALA A 38 3.50 4.27 8.98
CA ALA A 38 3.13 3.05 8.26
C ALA A 38 3.66 1.79 8.96
N LYS A 39 4.91 1.79 9.44
CA LYS A 39 5.47 0.68 10.22
C LYS A 39 4.67 0.42 11.50
N ALA A 40 4.31 1.46 12.23
CA ALA A 40 3.51 1.34 13.45
C ALA A 40 2.10 0.79 13.17
N LYS A 41 1.45 1.28 12.11
CA LYS A 41 0.11 0.85 11.71
C LYS A 41 0.08 -0.59 11.19
N CYS A 42 1.17 -1.05 10.58
CA CYS A 42 1.34 -2.39 10.01
C CYS A 42 2.18 -3.31 10.91
N ALA A 43 2.25 -3.06 12.21
CA ALA A 43 3.08 -3.84 13.13
C ALA A 43 2.70 -5.33 13.19
N GLU A 44 1.42 -5.66 13.08
CA GLU A 44 0.94 -7.04 13.02
C GLU A 44 1.46 -7.77 11.77
N MET A 45 1.49 -7.09 10.61
CA MET A 45 2.05 -7.64 9.37
C MET A 45 3.55 -7.87 9.48
N ALA A 46 4.26 -7.06 10.26
CA ALA A 46 5.70 -7.24 10.51
C ALA A 46 6.01 -8.50 11.33
N ALA A 47 5.06 -8.97 12.14
CA ALA A 47 5.17 -10.20 12.92
C ALA A 47 4.79 -11.46 12.14
N ASP A 48 4.07 -11.31 11.03
CA ASP A 48 3.66 -12.42 10.17
C ASP A 48 4.80 -12.79 9.19
N PRO A 49 5.31 -14.04 9.20
CA PRO A 49 6.43 -14.44 8.35
C PRO A 49 6.11 -14.37 6.85
N ASP A 50 4.84 -14.47 6.46
CA ASP A 50 4.40 -14.41 5.06
C ASP A 50 4.21 -12.96 4.58
N GLU A 51 3.83 -12.05 5.47
CA GLU A 51 3.57 -10.65 5.14
C GLU A 51 4.77 -9.74 5.37
N ALA A 52 5.63 -10.05 6.33
CA ALA A 52 6.81 -9.25 6.65
C ALA A 52 7.74 -8.98 5.43
N PRO A 53 7.99 -9.94 4.52
CA PRO A 53 8.76 -9.66 3.31
C PRO A 53 8.07 -8.65 2.38
N VAL A 54 6.75 -8.74 2.23
CA VAL A 54 5.96 -7.83 1.40
C VAL A 54 5.94 -6.43 2.01
N LEU A 55 5.76 -6.32 3.32
CA LEU A 55 5.84 -5.07 4.07
C LEU A 55 7.20 -4.36 3.83
N ARG A 56 8.32 -5.09 3.95
CA ARG A 56 9.67 -4.55 3.69
C ARG A 56 9.80 -4.03 2.25
N MET A 57 9.31 -4.79 1.28
CA MET A 57 9.32 -4.38 -0.13
C MET A 57 8.47 -3.15 -0.38
N ALA A 58 7.30 -3.03 0.25
CA ALA A 58 6.44 -1.85 0.13
C ALA A 58 7.09 -0.60 0.74
N ILE A 59 7.73 -0.72 1.90
CA ILE A 59 8.50 0.37 2.53
C ILE A 59 9.66 0.80 1.62
N ALA A 60 10.42 -0.15 1.08
CA ALA A 60 11.53 0.15 0.15
C ALA A 60 11.03 0.81 -1.13
N TYR A 61 9.86 0.39 -1.64
CA TYR A 61 9.25 1.03 -2.81
C TYR A 61 8.83 2.47 -2.51
N ALA A 62 8.25 2.75 -1.34
CA ALA A 62 7.92 4.10 -0.91
C ALA A 62 9.19 4.98 -0.79
N GLN A 63 10.26 4.45 -0.21
CA GLN A 63 11.56 5.11 -0.15
C GLN A 63 12.11 5.40 -1.55
N TRP A 64 12.05 4.43 -2.46
CA TRP A 64 12.48 4.61 -3.85
C TRP A 64 11.64 5.66 -4.59
N GLN A 65 10.35 5.70 -4.32
CA GLN A 65 9.43 6.59 -5.02
C GLN A 65 9.59 8.05 -4.58
N TRP A 66 9.77 8.32 -3.29
CA TRP A 66 9.78 9.66 -2.73
C TRP A 66 11.10 10.09 -2.09
N GLY A 67 12.10 9.24 -2.10
CA GLY A 67 13.39 9.52 -1.49
C GLY A 67 14.48 8.56 -1.94
N THR A 68 15.23 8.03 -0.98
CA THR A 68 16.34 7.10 -1.21
C THR A 68 16.10 5.81 -0.42
N VAL A 69 16.32 4.68 -1.07
CA VAL A 69 16.20 3.36 -0.44
C VAL A 69 17.31 3.17 0.58
N ASP A 70 16.93 2.74 1.78
CA ASP A 70 17.89 2.34 2.81
C ASP A 70 18.64 1.07 2.42
N ALA A 71 19.98 1.11 2.49
CA ALA A 71 20.82 0.00 2.07
C ALA A 71 20.58 -1.26 2.92
N GLY A 72 20.41 -1.10 4.24
CA GLY A 72 20.15 -2.22 5.13
C GLY A 72 18.83 -2.89 4.84
N LEU A 73 17.80 -2.11 4.50
CA LEU A 73 16.49 -2.64 4.08
C LEU A 73 16.61 -3.41 2.76
N LEU A 74 17.39 -2.89 1.81
CA LEU A 74 17.62 -3.55 0.53
C LEU A 74 18.33 -4.91 0.71
N ASP A 75 19.31 -4.98 1.60
CA ASP A 75 20.00 -6.23 1.94
C ASP A 75 19.09 -7.24 2.63
N GLN A 76 18.16 -6.78 3.49
CA GLN A 76 17.13 -7.64 4.09
C GLN A 76 16.20 -8.22 3.00
N ILE A 77 15.76 -7.41 2.04
CA ILE A 77 14.91 -7.86 0.93
C ILE A 77 15.62 -8.91 0.08
N ARG A 78 16.92 -8.70 -0.23
CA ARG A 78 17.73 -9.69 -0.96
C ARG A 78 17.84 -11.01 -0.19
N ASP A 79 18.03 -10.94 1.13
CA ASP A 79 18.07 -12.12 2.00
C ASP A 79 16.73 -12.85 2.04
N ASP A 80 15.62 -12.13 2.11
CA ASP A 80 14.27 -12.71 2.06
C ASP A 80 14.04 -13.47 0.76
N ILE A 81 14.40 -12.88 -0.38
CA ILE A 81 14.27 -13.53 -1.69
C ILE A 81 15.16 -14.77 -1.78
N ARG A 82 16.40 -14.66 -1.34
CA ARG A 82 17.35 -15.79 -1.34
C ARG A 82 16.86 -16.96 -0.48
N LYS A 83 16.23 -16.67 0.65
CA LYS A 83 15.68 -17.66 1.57
C LYS A 83 14.27 -18.14 1.19
N GLY A 84 13.69 -17.57 0.14
CA GLY A 84 12.35 -17.91 -0.31
C GLY A 84 11.24 -17.47 0.65
N ARG A 85 11.47 -16.49 1.53
CA ARG A 85 10.47 -16.02 2.48
C ARG A 85 9.28 -15.38 1.76
N GLY A 86 8.06 -15.67 2.22
CA GLY A 86 6.82 -15.21 1.61
C GLY A 86 6.49 -15.90 0.28
N LEU A 87 7.20 -16.98 -0.07
CA LEU A 87 6.87 -17.81 -1.24
C LEU A 87 5.93 -18.98 -0.91
N ASP A 88 5.68 -19.27 0.36
CA ASP A 88 4.84 -20.41 0.75
C ASP A 88 3.37 -20.21 0.36
N ARG A 89 2.94 -18.95 0.19
CA ARG A 89 1.64 -18.58 -0.38
C ARG A 89 1.48 -18.93 -1.87
N TRP A 90 2.57 -19.30 -2.55
CA TRP A 90 2.60 -19.59 -3.97
C TRP A 90 2.82 -21.09 -4.20
N PRO A 91 1.90 -21.81 -4.88
CA PRO A 91 2.07 -23.22 -5.17
C PRO A 91 3.38 -23.50 -5.90
N VAL A 92 4.02 -24.62 -5.58
CA VAL A 92 5.21 -25.06 -6.31
C VAL A 92 4.84 -25.27 -7.77
N GLY A 93 5.61 -24.66 -8.67
CA GLY A 93 5.36 -24.72 -10.11
C GLY A 93 5.55 -23.38 -10.81
N GLN A 94 4.86 -23.19 -11.92
CA GLN A 94 5.03 -22.04 -12.79
C GLN A 94 4.72 -20.69 -12.09
N ASP A 95 3.73 -20.66 -11.21
CA ASP A 95 3.35 -19.43 -10.53
C ASP A 95 4.39 -18.97 -9.51
N ARG A 96 5.00 -19.92 -8.77
CA ARG A 96 6.12 -19.62 -7.88
C ARG A 96 7.32 -19.07 -8.67
N LEU A 97 7.63 -19.65 -9.84
CA LEU A 97 8.70 -19.15 -10.70
C LEU A 97 8.41 -17.74 -11.22
N ARG A 98 7.18 -17.45 -11.65
CA ARG A 98 6.75 -16.11 -12.05
C ARG A 98 6.86 -15.09 -10.91
N ARG A 99 6.51 -15.51 -9.68
CA ARG A 99 6.67 -14.65 -8.49
C ARG A 99 8.15 -14.35 -8.24
N ILE A 100 9.01 -15.36 -8.24
CA ILE A 100 10.47 -15.18 -8.04
C ILE A 100 11.04 -14.22 -9.08
N ASP A 101 10.69 -14.38 -10.35
CA ASP A 101 11.13 -13.48 -11.41
C ASP A 101 10.61 -12.04 -11.21
N ALA A 102 9.37 -11.87 -10.77
CA ALA A 102 8.82 -10.56 -10.43
C ALA A 102 9.56 -9.90 -9.24
N LEU A 103 9.95 -10.67 -8.22
CA LEU A 103 10.75 -10.19 -7.10
C LEU A 103 12.14 -9.73 -7.54
N HIS A 104 12.82 -10.49 -8.40
CA HIS A 104 14.12 -10.09 -8.95
C HIS A 104 14.01 -8.82 -9.81
N ARG A 105 12.97 -8.69 -10.63
CA ARG A 105 12.72 -7.46 -11.40
C ARG A 105 12.46 -6.27 -10.47
N PHE A 106 11.72 -6.49 -9.39
CA PHE A 106 11.44 -5.46 -8.39
C PHE A 106 12.73 -4.94 -7.75
N VAL A 107 13.61 -5.83 -7.28
CA VAL A 107 14.90 -5.45 -6.67
C VAL A 107 15.73 -4.65 -7.65
N ARG A 108 15.94 -5.15 -8.87
CA ARG A 108 16.67 -4.41 -9.92
C ARG A 108 16.12 -3.01 -10.17
N LYS A 109 14.80 -2.84 -10.07
CA LYS A 109 14.17 -1.54 -10.24
C LYS A 109 14.52 -0.58 -9.12
N ILE A 110 14.42 -1.01 -7.86
CA ILE A 110 14.62 -0.13 -6.70
C ILE A 110 16.10 0.10 -6.35
N GLU A 111 17.01 -0.72 -6.85
CA GLU A 111 18.46 -0.52 -6.78
C GLU A 111 18.93 0.69 -7.58
N VAL A 112 18.22 1.03 -8.63
CA VAL A 112 18.53 2.21 -9.44
C VAL A 112 17.78 3.41 -8.86
N PRO A 113 18.50 4.40 -8.30
CA PRO A 113 17.87 5.61 -7.78
C PRO A 113 17.06 6.31 -8.88
N ARG A 114 15.92 6.89 -8.51
CA ARG A 114 15.17 7.74 -9.44
C ARG A 114 15.96 9.04 -9.68
N GLU A 115 15.98 9.50 -10.91
CA GLU A 115 16.55 10.81 -11.25
C GLU A 115 15.85 11.95 -10.48
N LYS A 116 14.54 11.82 -10.30
CA LYS A 116 13.72 12.76 -9.51
C LYS A 116 12.73 11.98 -8.65
N PRO A 117 12.60 12.30 -7.37
CA PRO A 117 11.52 11.78 -6.54
C PRO A 117 10.15 12.04 -7.19
N ALA A 118 9.21 11.15 -6.94
CA ALA A 118 7.84 11.38 -7.37
C ALA A 118 7.28 12.64 -6.67
N ALA A 119 6.43 13.38 -7.36
CA ALA A 119 5.72 14.48 -6.74
C ALA A 119 4.91 13.97 -5.54
N VAL A 120 4.98 14.70 -4.43
CA VAL A 120 4.14 14.39 -3.28
C VAL A 120 2.68 14.60 -3.68
N PRO A 121 1.80 13.62 -3.45
CA PRO A 121 0.40 13.76 -3.76
C PRO A 121 -0.20 14.96 -3.01
N LYS A 122 -0.96 15.78 -3.70
CA LYS A 122 -1.64 16.92 -3.09
C LYS A 122 -2.96 16.46 -2.48
N LEU A 123 -3.25 16.93 -1.26
CA LEU A 123 -4.57 16.78 -0.69
C LEU A 123 -5.56 17.66 -1.49
N VAL A 124 -6.42 16.99 -2.26
CA VAL A 124 -7.52 17.67 -2.96
C VAL A 124 -8.74 17.63 -2.04
N ARG A 125 -9.00 18.75 -1.37
CA ARG A 125 -10.24 18.92 -0.60
C ARG A 125 -11.39 19.10 -1.57
N ARG A 126 -12.32 18.15 -1.58
CA ARG A 126 -13.58 18.31 -2.30
C ARG A 126 -14.68 18.56 -1.28
N PRO A 127 -15.64 19.44 -1.54
CA PRO A 127 -16.81 19.56 -0.68
C PRO A 127 -17.54 18.22 -0.65
N ALA A 128 -18.10 17.87 0.50
CA ALA A 128 -18.92 16.67 0.60
C ALA A 128 -20.08 16.76 -0.40
N PRO A 129 -20.36 15.72 -1.17
CA PRO A 129 -21.45 15.72 -2.15
C PRO A 129 -22.83 15.77 -1.51
N PHE A 130 -22.90 15.51 -0.21
CA PHE A 130 -24.11 15.52 0.59
C PHE A 130 -23.92 16.40 1.84
N LEU A 131 -25.00 16.98 2.33
CA LEU A 131 -25.03 17.78 3.56
C LEU A 131 -25.54 16.92 4.73
N THR A 132 -25.18 17.29 5.94
CA THR A 132 -25.80 16.73 7.14
C THR A 132 -27.28 16.98 7.12
N GLY A 133 -28.08 15.93 7.31
CA GLY A 133 -29.53 15.98 7.21
C GLY A 133 -30.09 15.52 5.84
N ASP A 134 -29.25 15.37 4.82
CA ASP A 134 -29.70 14.80 3.54
C ASP A 134 -30.13 13.36 3.73
N CYS A 135 -31.26 13.01 3.08
CA CYS A 135 -31.78 11.66 3.03
C CYS A 135 -31.53 11.07 1.64
N LEU A 136 -30.76 9.98 1.58
CA LEU A 136 -30.48 9.25 0.35
C LEU A 136 -31.45 8.09 0.21
N SER A 137 -32.04 7.93 -0.96
CA SER A 137 -32.79 6.72 -1.30
C SER A 137 -31.95 5.85 -2.24
N VAL A 138 -31.88 4.56 -1.94
CA VAL A 138 -31.18 3.58 -2.76
C VAL A 138 -32.20 2.55 -3.23
N PHE A 139 -32.30 2.39 -4.53
CA PHE A 139 -33.12 1.32 -5.11
C PHE A 139 -32.30 0.02 -5.04
N ARG A 140 -32.88 -1.01 -4.46
CA ARG A 140 -32.27 -2.30 -4.23
C ARG A 140 -32.67 -3.31 -5.31
N ASP A 141 -31.85 -4.32 -5.53
CA ASP A 141 -32.10 -5.40 -6.52
C ASP A 141 -33.37 -6.20 -6.20
N ASP A 142 -33.84 -6.17 -4.95
CA ASP A 142 -35.10 -6.82 -4.52
C ASP A 142 -36.37 -5.97 -4.84
N GLY A 143 -36.23 -4.88 -5.58
CA GLY A 143 -37.29 -3.98 -5.97
C GLY A 143 -37.75 -3.04 -4.86
N LYS A 144 -37.08 -2.98 -3.73
CA LYS A 144 -37.40 -2.11 -2.59
C LYS A 144 -36.47 -0.91 -2.54
N PHE A 145 -36.93 0.13 -1.86
CA PHE A 145 -36.11 1.28 -1.54
C PHE A 145 -35.49 1.12 -0.14
N GLY A 146 -34.20 1.42 -0.06
CA GLY A 146 -33.53 1.70 1.20
C GLY A 146 -33.38 3.20 1.38
N ALA A 147 -33.32 3.66 2.62
CA ALA A 147 -33.00 5.05 2.94
C ALA A 147 -31.81 5.12 3.89
N ALA A 148 -30.96 6.13 3.70
CA ALA A 148 -29.85 6.45 4.59
C ALA A 148 -29.86 7.95 4.88
N LEU A 149 -29.77 8.30 6.16
CA LEU A 149 -29.68 9.69 6.61
C LEU A 149 -28.20 10.03 6.82
N ILE A 150 -27.75 11.15 6.24
CA ILE A 150 -26.42 11.68 6.47
C ILE A 150 -26.37 12.38 7.84
N LEU A 151 -25.75 11.74 8.82
CA LEU A 151 -25.68 12.25 10.19
C LEU A 151 -24.56 13.29 10.38
N ALA A 152 -23.48 13.16 9.63
CA ALA A 152 -22.37 14.11 9.65
C ALA A 152 -21.62 14.08 8.31
N THR A 153 -21.06 15.23 7.93
CA THR A 153 -20.16 15.34 6.77
C THR A 153 -18.79 15.78 7.23
N ASN A 154 -17.76 15.11 6.78
CA ASN A 154 -16.38 15.50 7.02
C ASN A 154 -15.78 16.03 5.73
N ASN A 155 -15.61 17.35 5.62
CA ASN A 155 -14.98 17.99 4.47
C ASN A 155 -13.45 17.90 4.48
N ALA A 156 -12.87 17.25 5.49
CA ALA A 156 -11.42 17.25 5.67
C ALA A 156 -10.68 16.16 4.87
N ASN A 157 -11.35 15.06 4.53
CA ASN A 157 -10.69 13.95 3.85
C ASN A 157 -11.60 13.37 2.77
N VAL A 158 -11.16 13.49 1.53
CA VAL A 158 -11.58 12.56 0.48
C VAL A 158 -10.35 11.72 0.17
N GLU A 159 -10.42 10.47 0.59
CA GLU A 159 -9.47 9.45 0.18
C GLU A 159 -9.56 9.17 -1.31
#